data_319d0b2b5630152d2c489737723cdee3
#
_entry.id   319d0b2b5630152d2c489737723cdee3
#
_cell.length_a   1.000
_cell.length_b   1.000
_cell.length_c   1.000
_cell.angle_alpha   90.00
_cell.angle_beta   90.00
_cell.angle_gamma   90.00
#
_symmetry.space_group_name_H-M   'P 1'
#
loop_
_entity.id
_entity.type
_entity.pdbx_description
1 polymer ?
#
loop_
_entity_poly.entity_id
_entity_poly.type
_entity_poly.pdbx_seq_one_letter_code
_entity_poly.pdbx_strand_id
1 'polypeptide(L)'
;AVSKMKKTQEKMLKGRPYRDRMLSVISHLANGQPEYKPTYMEERDPKKIAIIVVSSDKGLCGGLNANLLREVTRFAASESSSGREVSYSLIGTKAQSFFRSFGGNVISATEKLGDEPSIEQLVGSMKILLDSFAQGEIDKVYLASNRFVNTMTQQPEVAQLLPLGRIENEDEGKQEGSRWDYIYEPDDSRMLMDGLMERYIESLLYQAVIENIACEQAAKMVAMKSATDNAGALIDELQLVYNNARQAAITQEISEIV
;
A
#
# COMPACT_ATOMS: atom_id res chain seq x y z
N ALA A 1 -5.93 -8.61 16.96
CA ALA A 1 -5.30 -7.47 16.28
C ALA A 1 -3.84 -7.27 16.73
N VAL A 2 -3.55 -7.05 18.02
CA VAL A 2 -2.20 -6.73 18.54
C VAL A 2 -1.14 -7.77 18.12
N SER A 3 -1.41 -9.06 18.31
CA SER A 3 -0.47 -10.14 17.94
C SER A 3 -0.19 -10.16 16.44
N LYS A 4 -1.23 -9.97 15.60
CA LYS A 4 -1.08 -9.90 14.13
C LYS A 4 -0.29 -8.67 13.70
N MET A 5 -0.55 -7.51 14.33
CA MET A 5 0.18 -6.27 14.06
C MET A 5 1.69 -6.45 14.34
N LYS A 6 2.05 -7.03 15.50
CA LYS A 6 3.46 -7.28 15.84
C LYS A 6 4.15 -8.18 14.82
N LYS A 7 3.49 -9.30 14.43
CA LYS A 7 4.01 -10.22 13.41
C LYS A 7 4.21 -9.53 12.05
N THR A 8 3.29 -8.64 11.65
CA THR A 8 3.38 -7.91 10.39
C THR A 8 4.48 -6.85 10.43
N GLN A 9 4.65 -6.15 11.56
CA GLN A 9 5.77 -5.21 11.76
C GLN A 9 7.12 -5.92 11.69
N GLU A 10 7.26 -7.10 12.30
CA GLU A 10 8.49 -7.90 12.21
C GLU A 10 8.78 -8.31 10.76
N LYS A 11 7.75 -8.69 9.97
CA LYS A 11 7.93 -9.00 8.54
C LYS A 11 8.36 -7.77 7.74
N MET A 12 7.75 -6.60 8.00
CA MET A 12 8.11 -5.34 7.35
C MET A 12 9.59 -4.99 7.59
N LEU A 13 10.06 -5.12 8.83
CA LEU A 13 11.47 -4.85 9.17
C LEU A 13 12.45 -5.84 8.53
N LYS A 14 12.06 -7.12 8.41
CA LYS A 14 12.89 -8.15 7.76
C LYS A 14 13.05 -7.96 6.25
N GLY A 15 12.10 -7.30 5.59
CA GLY A 15 12.17 -7.03 4.14
C GLY A 15 13.15 -5.89 3.77
N ARG A 16 13.41 -4.95 4.67
CA ARG A 16 14.28 -3.79 4.41
C ARG A 16 15.71 -4.14 3.99
N PRO A 17 16.44 -5.03 4.69
CA PRO A 17 17.83 -5.36 4.32
C PRO A 17 17.94 -5.97 2.92
N TYR A 18 16.96 -6.75 2.49
CA TYR A 18 16.92 -7.34 1.15
C TYR A 18 16.79 -6.27 0.07
N ARG A 19 15.85 -5.35 0.25
CA ARG A 19 15.65 -4.21 -0.64
C ARG A 19 16.91 -3.35 -0.74
N ASP A 20 17.52 -3.00 0.38
CA ASP A 20 18.71 -2.14 0.44
C ASP A 20 19.90 -2.79 -0.26
N ARG A 21 20.06 -4.11 -0.12
CA ARG A 21 21.06 -4.89 -0.86
C ARG A 21 20.80 -4.89 -2.37
N MET A 22 19.55 -5.07 -2.79
CA MET A 22 19.21 -5.01 -4.22
C MET A 22 19.49 -3.64 -4.81
N LEU A 23 19.13 -2.56 -4.10
CA LEU A 23 19.46 -1.19 -4.50
C LEU A 23 20.97 -1.00 -4.68
N SER A 24 21.78 -1.47 -3.74
CA SER A 24 23.24 -1.39 -3.81
C SER A 24 23.78 -2.11 -5.05
N VAL A 25 23.27 -3.30 -5.38
CA VAL A 25 23.70 -4.05 -6.58
C VAL A 25 23.28 -3.33 -7.85
N ILE A 26 22.03 -2.87 -7.96
CA ILE A 26 21.51 -2.13 -9.13
C ILE A 26 22.33 -0.85 -9.35
N SER A 27 22.64 -0.12 -8.29
CA SER A 27 23.46 1.09 -8.35
C SER A 27 24.88 0.82 -8.86
N HIS A 28 25.53 -0.26 -8.41
CA HIS A 28 26.84 -0.67 -8.90
C HIS A 28 26.81 -1.02 -10.40
N LEU A 29 25.78 -1.78 -10.81
CA LEU A 29 25.60 -2.14 -12.22
C LEU A 29 25.35 -0.90 -13.11
N ALA A 30 24.51 0.03 -12.65
CA ALA A 30 24.22 1.26 -13.37
C ALA A 30 25.46 2.16 -13.56
N ASN A 31 26.32 2.22 -12.53
CA ASN A 31 27.58 2.97 -12.59
C ASN A 31 28.66 2.29 -13.48
N GLY A 32 28.61 0.97 -13.61
CA GLY A 32 29.52 0.18 -14.44
C GLY A 32 29.26 0.28 -15.94
N GLN A 33 28.03 0.65 -16.35
CA GLN A 33 27.63 0.77 -17.76
C GLN A 33 26.83 2.07 -18.02
N PRO A 34 27.48 3.22 -18.08
CA PRO A 34 26.82 4.51 -18.22
C PRO A 34 26.06 4.69 -19.57
N GLU A 35 26.36 3.88 -20.58
CA GLU A 35 25.69 3.93 -21.89
C GLU A 35 24.36 3.16 -21.92
N TYR A 36 24.13 2.25 -20.98
CA TYR A 36 22.89 1.48 -20.90
C TYR A 36 21.88 2.20 -20.00
N LYS A 37 20.74 2.56 -20.59
CA LYS A 37 19.57 3.04 -19.84
C LYS A 37 18.59 1.88 -19.65
N PRO A 38 18.46 1.39 -18.42
CA PRO A 38 17.51 0.30 -18.13
C PRO A 38 16.07 0.72 -18.46
N THR A 39 15.29 -0.21 -18.97
CA THR A 39 13.89 0.03 -19.39
C THR A 39 13.05 0.68 -18.29
N TYR A 40 13.23 0.26 -17.04
CA TYR A 40 12.44 0.75 -15.89
C TYR A 40 12.92 2.10 -15.31
N MET A 41 13.98 2.69 -15.86
CA MET A 41 14.48 4.04 -15.52
C MET A 41 14.27 5.06 -16.65
N GLU A 42 13.67 4.65 -17.75
CA GLU A 42 13.44 5.51 -18.89
C GLU A 42 12.35 6.53 -18.60
N GLU A 43 12.70 7.81 -18.54
CA GLU A 43 11.73 8.89 -18.41
C GLU A 43 11.07 9.18 -19.77
N ARG A 44 9.74 9.18 -19.79
CA ARG A 44 8.89 9.48 -20.95
C ARG A 44 7.96 10.63 -20.64
N ASP A 45 7.52 11.37 -21.66
CA ASP A 45 6.44 12.34 -21.50
C ASP A 45 5.13 11.61 -21.18
N PRO A 46 4.56 11.77 -19.96
CA PRO A 46 3.48 10.92 -19.51
C PRO A 46 2.16 11.28 -20.17
N LYS A 47 1.65 10.40 -21.02
CA LYS A 47 0.30 10.46 -21.61
C LYS A 47 -0.63 9.43 -20.96
N LYS A 48 -0.09 8.24 -20.63
CA LYS A 48 -0.83 7.16 -20.03
C LYS A 48 -0.18 6.76 -18.69
N ILE A 49 -0.95 6.81 -17.64
CA ILE A 49 -0.47 6.47 -16.31
C ILE A 49 -1.29 5.32 -15.72
N ALA A 50 -0.64 4.50 -14.89
CA ALA A 50 -1.31 3.49 -14.10
C ALA A 50 -1.14 3.77 -12.60
N ILE A 51 -2.17 3.50 -11.82
CA ILE A 51 -2.15 3.62 -10.37
C ILE A 51 -2.42 2.24 -9.76
N ILE A 52 -1.44 1.71 -9.03
CA ILE A 52 -1.61 0.51 -8.21
C ILE A 52 -2.22 0.95 -6.89
N VAL A 53 -3.41 0.46 -6.57
CA VAL A 53 -4.13 0.83 -5.34
C VAL A 53 -4.13 -0.35 -4.38
N VAL A 54 -3.42 -0.21 -3.25
CA VAL A 54 -3.32 -1.24 -2.22
C VAL A 54 -4.30 -0.95 -1.09
N SER A 55 -5.39 -1.70 -1.04
CA SER A 55 -6.43 -1.61 -0.01
C SER A 55 -6.50 -2.89 0.83
N SER A 56 -7.35 -2.88 1.86
CA SER A 56 -7.62 -4.08 2.64
C SER A 56 -8.69 -4.97 1.99
N ASP A 57 -8.68 -6.25 2.33
CA ASP A 57 -9.77 -7.18 1.97
C ASP A 57 -10.98 -7.01 2.89
N LYS A 58 -10.76 -6.70 4.16
CA LYS A 58 -11.80 -6.60 5.20
C LYS A 58 -12.03 -5.15 5.61
N GLY A 59 -13.20 -4.89 6.18
CA GLY A 59 -13.55 -3.59 6.76
C GLY A 59 -13.22 -3.50 8.26
N LEU A 60 -13.94 -2.62 8.96
CA LEU A 60 -13.80 -2.32 10.39
C LEU A 60 -12.42 -1.73 10.76
N CYS A 61 -11.79 -1.03 9.83
CA CYS A 61 -10.52 -0.33 9.99
C CYS A 61 -10.68 1.20 9.97
N GLY A 62 -11.82 1.69 10.47
CA GLY A 62 -12.11 3.13 10.49
C GLY A 62 -12.07 3.75 9.09
N GLY A 63 -11.43 4.91 8.97
CA GLY A 63 -11.32 5.67 7.72
C GLY A 63 -10.18 5.23 6.79
N LEU A 64 -9.42 4.17 7.10
CA LEU A 64 -8.20 3.80 6.38
C LEU A 64 -8.40 3.73 4.86
N ASN A 65 -9.34 2.87 4.41
CA ASN A 65 -9.58 2.71 2.97
C ASN A 65 -10.26 3.94 2.35
N ALA A 66 -11.18 4.57 3.06
CA ALA A 66 -11.88 5.76 2.57
C ALA A 66 -10.91 6.93 2.33
N ASN A 67 -9.94 7.12 3.21
CA ASN A 67 -8.93 8.16 3.06
C ASN A 67 -7.99 7.86 1.89
N LEU A 68 -7.54 6.62 1.75
CA LEU A 68 -6.72 6.19 0.61
C LEU A 68 -7.46 6.41 -0.72
N LEU A 69 -8.69 5.93 -0.82
CA LEU A 69 -9.46 6.03 -2.06
C LEU A 69 -9.78 7.49 -2.43
N ARG A 70 -10.02 8.35 -1.42
CA ARG A 70 -10.17 9.80 -1.63
C ARG A 70 -8.89 10.42 -2.19
N GLU A 71 -7.74 10.04 -1.67
CA GLU A 71 -6.44 10.52 -2.16
C GLU A 71 -6.18 10.06 -3.59
N VAL A 72 -6.43 8.78 -3.89
CA VAL A 72 -6.32 8.21 -5.24
C VAL A 72 -7.23 8.93 -6.24
N THR A 73 -8.50 9.15 -5.88
CA THR A 73 -9.44 9.83 -6.78
C THR A 73 -9.06 11.30 -7.01
N ARG A 74 -8.56 11.99 -5.98
CA ARG A 74 -8.07 13.36 -6.10
C ARG A 74 -6.85 13.42 -7.02
N PHE A 75 -5.89 12.52 -6.83
CA PHE A 75 -4.69 12.41 -7.66
C PHE A 75 -5.08 12.10 -9.12
N ALA A 76 -5.92 11.10 -9.35
CA ALA A 76 -6.37 10.72 -10.68
C ALA A 76 -7.12 11.86 -11.40
N ALA A 77 -7.93 12.64 -10.67
CA ALA A 77 -8.62 13.81 -11.23
C ALA A 77 -7.61 14.90 -11.68
N SER A 78 -6.54 15.14 -10.90
CA SER A 78 -5.51 16.10 -11.28
C SER A 78 -4.73 15.67 -12.51
N GLU A 79 -4.41 14.37 -12.62
CA GLU A 79 -3.73 13.80 -13.77
C GLU A 79 -4.62 13.84 -15.04
N SER A 80 -5.89 13.48 -14.90
CA SER A 80 -6.87 13.57 -16.00
C SER A 80 -7.08 15.00 -16.47
N SER A 81 -7.10 15.98 -15.57
CA SER A 81 -7.19 17.40 -15.90
C SER A 81 -5.97 17.90 -16.68
N SER A 82 -4.83 17.22 -16.52
CA SER A 82 -3.60 17.46 -17.30
C SER A 82 -3.60 16.74 -18.66
N GLY A 83 -4.72 16.11 -19.05
CA GLY A 83 -4.87 15.42 -20.33
C GLY A 83 -4.28 14.01 -20.37
N ARG A 84 -4.00 13.40 -19.19
CA ARG A 84 -3.45 12.06 -19.10
C ARG A 84 -4.54 11.02 -18.93
N GLU A 85 -4.38 9.89 -19.60
CA GLU A 85 -5.24 8.71 -19.42
C GLU A 85 -4.83 7.94 -18.17
N VAL A 86 -5.81 7.69 -17.28
CA VAL A 86 -5.55 7.01 -16.00
C VAL A 86 -6.15 5.62 -16.01
N SER A 87 -5.34 4.62 -15.68
CA SER A 87 -5.75 3.23 -15.48
C SER A 87 -5.38 2.73 -14.09
N TYR A 88 -6.03 1.66 -13.66
CA TYR A 88 -5.91 1.17 -12.28
C TYR A 88 -5.55 -0.30 -12.23
N SER A 89 -4.66 -0.66 -11.30
CA SER A 89 -4.41 -2.02 -10.85
C SER A 89 -4.83 -2.11 -9.39
N LEU A 90 -5.79 -2.97 -9.08
CA LEU A 90 -6.43 -2.99 -7.77
C LEU A 90 -5.95 -4.18 -6.95
N ILE A 91 -5.49 -3.91 -5.73
CA ILE A 91 -5.08 -4.91 -4.76
C ILE A 91 -5.97 -4.77 -3.52
N GLY A 92 -6.68 -5.85 -3.20
CA GLY A 92 -7.62 -5.90 -2.09
C GLY A 92 -9.08 -5.63 -2.49
N THR A 93 -9.98 -6.31 -1.78
CA THR A 93 -11.42 -6.32 -2.09
C THR A 93 -12.07 -4.95 -1.94
N LYS A 94 -11.57 -4.08 -1.04
CA LYS A 94 -12.18 -2.76 -0.82
C LYS A 94 -11.95 -1.80 -1.98
N ALA A 95 -10.76 -1.80 -2.60
CA ALA A 95 -10.51 -1.03 -3.81
C ALA A 95 -11.38 -1.55 -4.96
N GLN A 96 -11.45 -2.87 -5.15
CA GLN A 96 -12.26 -3.45 -6.20
C GLN A 96 -13.75 -3.10 -6.06
N SER A 97 -14.31 -3.21 -4.85
CA SER A 97 -15.71 -2.85 -4.59
C SER A 97 -15.97 -1.37 -4.88
N PHE A 98 -15.04 -0.49 -4.54
CA PHE A 98 -15.15 0.93 -4.81
C PHE A 98 -15.13 1.22 -6.33
N PHE A 99 -14.13 0.72 -7.05
CA PHE A 99 -13.98 0.98 -8.47
C PHE A 99 -15.05 0.32 -9.33
N ARG A 100 -15.68 -0.76 -8.85
CA ARG A 100 -16.89 -1.33 -9.52
C ARG A 100 -18.03 -0.32 -9.60
N SER A 101 -18.18 0.55 -8.59
CA SER A 101 -19.24 1.57 -8.55
C SER A 101 -18.76 2.92 -9.09
N PHE A 102 -17.52 3.27 -8.83
CA PHE A 102 -16.93 4.54 -9.27
C PHE A 102 -16.65 4.54 -10.78
N GLY A 103 -16.32 3.38 -11.35
CA GLY A 103 -15.87 3.25 -12.72
C GLY A 103 -14.35 3.50 -12.84
N GLY A 104 -13.87 3.53 -14.07
CA GLY A 104 -12.45 3.69 -14.41
C GLY A 104 -11.92 2.50 -15.19
N ASN A 105 -10.80 2.70 -15.87
CA ASN A 105 -10.13 1.64 -16.63
C ASN A 105 -9.31 0.76 -15.69
N VAL A 106 -9.85 -0.40 -15.30
CA VAL A 106 -9.18 -1.38 -14.43
C VAL A 106 -8.45 -2.40 -15.30
N ILE A 107 -7.12 -2.40 -15.24
CA ILE A 107 -6.25 -3.33 -16.01
C ILE A 107 -6.16 -4.67 -15.30
N SER A 108 -6.01 -4.67 -13.98
CA SER A 108 -5.87 -5.89 -13.19
C SER A 108 -6.48 -5.72 -11.79
N ALA A 109 -6.90 -6.83 -11.21
CA ALA A 109 -7.43 -6.85 -9.85
C ALA A 109 -7.01 -8.15 -9.16
N THR A 110 -6.47 -8.01 -7.94
CA THR A 110 -6.10 -9.12 -7.06
C THR A 110 -6.81 -8.95 -5.73
N GLU A 111 -7.52 -9.97 -5.30
CA GLU A 111 -8.28 -9.96 -4.04
C GLU A 111 -7.97 -11.20 -3.20
N LYS A 112 -8.43 -11.20 -1.96
CA LYS A 112 -8.30 -12.33 -1.02
C LYS A 112 -6.85 -12.69 -0.70
N LEU A 113 -6.00 -11.68 -0.56
CA LEU A 113 -4.61 -11.85 -0.18
C LEU A 113 -4.45 -12.40 1.26
N GLY A 114 -5.46 -12.18 2.09
CA GLY A 114 -5.47 -12.63 3.48
C GLY A 114 -4.52 -11.82 4.38
N ASP A 115 -4.21 -12.42 5.53
CA ASP A 115 -3.33 -11.77 6.53
C ASP A 115 -1.83 -12.03 6.25
N GLU A 116 -1.51 -12.96 5.38
CA GLU A 116 -0.14 -13.37 5.00
C GLU A 116 -0.04 -13.58 3.48
N PRO A 117 0.01 -12.49 2.69
CA PRO A 117 0.14 -12.61 1.25
C PRO A 117 1.49 -13.21 0.88
N SER A 118 1.52 -13.97 -0.21
CA SER A 118 2.75 -14.40 -0.86
C SER A 118 3.08 -13.50 -2.05
N ILE A 119 4.36 -13.44 -2.42
CA ILE A 119 4.80 -12.65 -3.57
C ILE A 119 4.14 -13.18 -4.86
N GLU A 120 3.98 -14.50 -4.99
CA GLU A 120 3.40 -15.15 -6.17
C GLU A 120 1.98 -14.65 -6.47
N GLN A 121 1.21 -14.29 -5.45
CA GLN A 121 -0.15 -13.74 -5.62
C GLN A 121 -0.15 -12.36 -6.27
N LEU A 122 0.94 -11.61 -6.14
CA LEU A 122 1.10 -10.24 -6.66
C LEU A 122 1.77 -10.22 -8.04
N VAL A 123 2.62 -11.23 -8.33
CA VAL A 123 3.43 -11.29 -9.55
C VAL A 123 2.56 -11.17 -10.81
N GLY A 124 1.40 -11.81 -10.85
CA GLY A 124 0.52 -11.77 -12.02
C GLY A 124 0.06 -10.35 -12.40
N SER A 125 -0.44 -9.60 -11.42
CA SER A 125 -0.88 -8.21 -11.63
C SER A 125 0.29 -7.27 -11.92
N MET A 126 1.44 -7.52 -11.26
CA MET A 126 2.65 -6.76 -11.47
C MET A 126 3.22 -6.96 -12.88
N LYS A 127 3.28 -8.21 -13.34
CA LYS A 127 3.82 -8.54 -14.66
C LYS A 127 3.06 -7.83 -15.78
N ILE A 128 1.74 -7.79 -15.71
CA ILE A 128 0.92 -7.05 -16.68
C ILE A 128 1.36 -5.57 -16.75
N LEU A 129 1.59 -4.93 -15.61
CA LEU A 129 2.01 -3.53 -15.56
C LEU A 129 3.45 -3.33 -16.05
N LEU A 130 4.38 -4.21 -15.68
CA LEU A 130 5.76 -4.16 -16.10
C LEU A 130 5.89 -4.36 -17.62
N ASP A 131 5.16 -5.34 -18.17
CA ASP A 131 5.12 -5.59 -19.62
C ASP A 131 4.52 -4.40 -20.36
N SER A 132 3.41 -3.81 -19.89
CA SER A 132 2.80 -2.63 -20.49
C SER A 132 3.70 -1.40 -20.41
N PHE A 133 4.47 -1.24 -19.34
CA PHE A 133 5.47 -0.17 -19.22
C PHE A 133 6.64 -0.40 -20.18
N ALA A 134 7.18 -1.62 -20.27
CA ALA A 134 8.27 -1.97 -21.17
C ALA A 134 7.88 -1.79 -22.66
N GLN A 135 6.62 -2.07 -23.01
CA GLN A 135 6.08 -1.89 -24.37
C GLN A 135 5.70 -0.44 -24.68
N GLY A 136 5.77 0.47 -23.72
CA GLY A 136 5.40 1.88 -23.91
C GLY A 136 3.89 2.13 -23.96
N GLU A 137 3.08 1.17 -23.49
CA GLU A 137 1.64 1.34 -23.35
C GLU A 137 1.28 2.19 -22.12
N ILE A 138 2.16 2.20 -21.12
CA ILE A 138 2.07 2.99 -19.89
C ILE A 138 3.39 3.75 -19.73
N ASP A 139 3.31 5.05 -19.46
CA ASP A 139 4.48 5.92 -19.33
C ASP A 139 4.93 6.10 -17.88
N LYS A 140 3.99 6.05 -16.94
CA LYS A 140 4.26 6.14 -15.49
C LYS A 140 3.37 5.19 -14.68
N VAL A 141 3.94 4.64 -13.62
CA VAL A 141 3.22 3.84 -12.65
C VAL A 141 3.35 4.47 -11.26
N TYR A 142 2.23 4.67 -10.60
CA TYR A 142 2.16 5.16 -9.23
C TYR A 142 1.68 4.04 -8.31
N LEU A 143 2.17 4.05 -7.09
CA LEU A 143 1.77 3.15 -6.02
C LEU A 143 1.03 3.95 -4.95
N ALA A 144 -0.24 3.64 -4.76
CA ALA A 144 -1.09 4.22 -3.73
C ALA A 144 -1.29 3.22 -2.59
N SER A 145 -0.79 3.53 -1.41
CA SER A 145 -0.84 2.68 -0.23
C SER A 145 -0.93 3.50 1.05
N ASN A 146 -1.14 2.83 2.19
CA ASN A 146 -1.08 3.48 3.49
C ASN A 146 0.28 3.27 4.13
N ARG A 147 0.97 4.35 4.46
CA ARG A 147 2.23 4.35 5.19
C ARG A 147 1.97 4.28 6.69
N PHE A 148 2.67 3.38 7.36
CA PHE A 148 2.59 3.23 8.82
C PHE A 148 3.48 4.27 9.51
N VAL A 149 2.86 5.28 10.16
CA VAL A 149 3.57 6.28 10.97
C VAL A 149 3.67 5.79 12.41
N ASN A 150 2.54 5.47 13.02
CA ASN A 150 2.42 4.86 14.34
C ASN A 150 1.06 4.17 14.47
N THR A 151 0.80 3.54 15.62
CA THR A 151 -0.45 2.81 15.86
C THR A 151 -1.71 3.66 15.72
N MET A 152 -1.63 4.96 16.02
CA MET A 152 -2.76 5.89 15.95
C MET A 152 -2.90 6.56 14.58
N THR A 153 -1.81 6.65 13.82
CA THR A 153 -1.75 7.44 12.58
C THR A 153 -1.23 6.57 11.43
N GLN A 154 -2.06 6.44 10.40
CA GLN A 154 -1.71 5.86 9.12
C GLN A 154 -1.96 6.93 8.05
N GLN A 155 -1.01 7.12 7.16
CA GLN A 155 -1.06 8.18 6.16
C GLN A 155 -1.22 7.57 4.76
N PRO A 156 -2.29 7.91 4.01
CA PRO A 156 -2.38 7.54 2.61
C PRO A 156 -1.32 8.29 1.80
N GLU A 157 -0.66 7.59 0.92
CA GLU A 157 0.41 8.12 0.09
C GLU A 157 0.26 7.61 -1.35
N VAL A 158 0.53 8.48 -2.31
CA VAL A 158 0.66 8.13 -3.73
C VAL A 158 2.08 8.48 -4.15
N ALA A 159 2.90 7.46 -4.38
CA ALA A 159 4.30 7.61 -4.74
C ALA A 159 4.55 7.08 -6.16
N GLN A 160 5.47 7.70 -6.90
CA GLN A 160 5.89 7.17 -8.19
C GLN A 160 6.65 5.85 -7.98
N LEU A 161 6.24 4.80 -8.70
CA LEU A 161 6.91 3.51 -8.75
C LEU A 161 7.77 3.38 -10.00
N LEU A 162 7.24 3.76 -11.16
CA LEU A 162 7.95 3.76 -12.43
C LEU A 162 7.75 5.10 -13.17
N PRO A 163 8.78 5.56 -13.91
CA PRO A 163 10.16 5.06 -13.90
C PRO A 163 10.79 5.16 -12.52
N LEU A 164 11.72 4.24 -12.22
CA LEU A 164 12.52 4.32 -11.00
C LEU A 164 13.32 5.61 -11.03
N GLY A 165 13.27 6.38 -9.95
CA GLY A 165 14.09 7.58 -9.78
C GLY A 165 15.59 7.25 -9.84
N ARG A 166 16.43 8.26 -10.02
CA ARG A 166 17.88 8.07 -9.89
C ARG A 166 18.19 7.47 -8.53
N ILE A 167 18.87 6.35 -8.56
CA ILE A 167 19.33 5.67 -7.35
C ILE A 167 20.56 6.43 -6.87
N GLU A 168 20.34 7.47 -6.06
CA GLU A 168 21.44 8.17 -5.37
C GLU A 168 21.89 7.27 -4.22
N ASN A 169 23.15 6.86 -4.24
CA ASN A 169 23.74 6.16 -3.12
C ASN A 169 23.93 7.16 -1.98
N GLU A 170 23.17 7.03 -0.91
CA GLU A 170 23.45 7.73 0.36
C GLU A 170 24.85 7.38 0.93
N ASP A 171 25.51 6.37 0.38
CA ASP A 171 26.84 5.90 0.80
C ASP A 171 28.02 6.44 -0.04
N GLU A 172 27.80 7.36 -1.00
CA GLU A 172 28.90 7.97 -1.77
C GLU A 172 29.97 8.69 -0.89
N GLY A 173 29.71 8.86 0.40
CA GLY A 173 30.67 9.46 1.35
C GLY A 173 31.58 8.48 2.10
N LYS A 174 31.45 7.15 1.92
CA LYS A 174 32.14 6.19 2.80
C LYS A 174 33.04 5.13 2.15
N GLN A 175 33.03 4.98 0.82
CA GLN A 175 33.95 4.02 0.17
C GLN A 175 34.47 4.52 -1.19
N GLU A 176 35.28 5.55 -1.19
CA GLU A 176 36.31 5.73 -2.21
C GLU A 176 37.31 4.59 -2.05
N GLY A 177 37.23 3.53 -2.84
CA GLY A 177 38.32 2.57 -2.90
C GLY A 177 38.03 1.13 -3.26
N SER A 178 36.82 0.68 -3.37
CA SER A 178 36.54 -0.70 -3.76
C SER A 178 35.82 -0.77 -5.09
N ARG A 179 36.53 -0.66 -6.19
CA ARG A 179 36.07 -1.18 -7.48
C ARG A 179 36.11 -2.68 -7.37
N TRP A 180 34.97 -3.28 -7.00
CA TRP A 180 34.81 -4.72 -7.08
C TRP A 180 34.60 -5.06 -8.54
N ASP A 181 35.55 -5.76 -9.16
CA ASP A 181 35.37 -6.39 -10.46
C ASP A 181 34.46 -7.60 -10.27
N TYR A 182 33.16 -7.41 -10.49
CA TYR A 182 32.22 -8.52 -10.49
C TYR A 182 32.30 -9.30 -11.81
N ILE A 183 32.41 -10.60 -11.70
CA ILE A 183 32.16 -11.51 -12.84
C ILE A 183 30.66 -11.73 -12.88
N TYR A 184 30.04 -11.29 -13.96
CA TYR A 184 28.59 -11.44 -14.14
C TYR A 184 28.29 -12.78 -14.84
N GLU A 185 27.32 -13.52 -14.33
CA GLU A 185 26.82 -14.73 -14.95
C GLU A 185 25.27 -14.63 -15.00
N PRO A 186 24.64 -14.54 -16.17
CA PRO A 186 25.17 -14.63 -17.54
C PRO A 186 25.96 -13.38 -17.99
N ASP A 187 26.77 -13.51 -19.03
CA ASP A 187 27.63 -12.45 -19.59
C ASP A 187 26.87 -11.20 -20.10
N ASP A 188 25.54 -11.28 -20.23
CA ASP A 188 24.68 -10.15 -20.60
C ASP A 188 24.24 -9.38 -19.33
N SER A 189 25.03 -8.38 -19.00
CA SER A 189 24.77 -7.47 -17.88
C SER A 189 23.45 -6.70 -18.01
N ARG A 190 22.90 -6.53 -19.23
CA ARG A 190 21.62 -5.87 -19.49
C ARG A 190 20.47 -6.74 -19.00
N MET A 191 20.47 -8.02 -19.39
CA MET A 191 19.47 -8.99 -18.96
C MET A 191 19.47 -9.17 -17.45
N LEU A 192 20.67 -9.16 -16.84
CA LEU A 192 20.82 -9.22 -15.39
C LEU A 192 20.24 -7.97 -14.71
N MET A 193 20.52 -6.79 -15.26
CA MET A 193 20.03 -5.51 -14.74
C MET A 193 18.49 -5.44 -14.76
N ASP A 194 17.88 -5.74 -15.91
CA ASP A 194 16.41 -5.72 -16.04
C ASP A 194 15.75 -6.73 -15.10
N GLY A 195 16.29 -7.94 -14.99
CA GLY A 195 15.79 -8.94 -14.06
C GLY A 195 15.92 -8.54 -12.58
N LEU A 196 17.00 -7.86 -12.20
CA LEU A 196 17.17 -7.32 -10.84
C LEU A 196 16.19 -6.18 -10.58
N MET A 197 15.96 -5.29 -11.53
CA MET A 197 14.99 -4.22 -11.41
C MET A 197 13.57 -4.74 -11.26
N GLU A 198 13.16 -5.75 -12.03
CA GLU A 198 11.88 -6.41 -11.85
C GLU A 198 11.71 -6.94 -10.42
N ARG A 199 12.71 -7.66 -9.92
CA ARG A 199 12.70 -8.18 -8.54
C ARG A 199 12.66 -7.07 -7.49
N TYR A 200 13.33 -5.98 -7.75
CA TYR A 200 13.30 -4.81 -6.87
C TYR A 200 11.90 -4.19 -6.83
N ILE A 201 11.26 -4.00 -7.98
CA ILE A 201 9.91 -3.44 -8.08
C ILE A 201 8.88 -4.37 -7.42
N GLU A 202 8.99 -5.69 -7.64
CA GLU A 202 8.18 -6.70 -6.95
C GLU A 202 8.32 -6.60 -5.42
N SER A 203 9.55 -6.42 -4.95
CA SER A 203 9.86 -6.23 -3.52
C SER A 203 9.24 -4.96 -2.95
N LEU A 204 9.26 -3.85 -3.69
CA LEU A 204 8.62 -2.59 -3.28
C LEU A 204 7.10 -2.74 -3.14
N LEU A 205 6.45 -3.38 -4.12
CA LEU A 205 5.02 -3.64 -4.03
C LEU A 205 4.67 -4.56 -2.87
N TYR A 206 5.41 -5.65 -2.71
CA TYR A 206 5.20 -6.59 -1.60
C TYR A 206 5.34 -5.88 -0.25
N GLN A 207 6.35 -5.02 -0.10
CA GLN A 207 6.53 -4.24 1.12
C GLN A 207 5.36 -3.30 1.38
N ALA A 208 4.85 -2.61 0.36
CA ALA A 208 3.69 -1.74 0.49
C ALA A 208 2.42 -2.51 0.91
N VAL A 209 2.23 -3.73 0.39
CA VAL A 209 1.12 -4.61 0.79
C VAL A 209 1.25 -5.03 2.25
N ILE A 210 2.45 -5.44 2.69
CA ILE A 210 2.70 -5.81 4.10
C ILE A 210 2.50 -4.61 5.02
N GLU A 211 2.98 -3.44 4.63
CA GLU A 211 2.79 -2.20 5.40
C GLU A 211 1.31 -1.80 5.48
N ASN A 212 0.57 -1.94 4.40
CA ASN A 212 -0.87 -1.70 4.39
C ASN A 212 -1.63 -2.66 5.32
N ILE A 213 -1.22 -3.93 5.42
CA ILE A 213 -1.78 -4.89 6.37
C ILE A 213 -1.48 -4.46 7.82
N ALA A 214 -0.27 -3.95 8.10
CA ALA A 214 0.06 -3.41 9.42
C ALA A 214 -0.82 -2.20 9.76
N CYS A 215 -1.02 -1.29 8.81
CA CYS A 215 -1.94 -0.16 8.93
C CYS A 215 -3.38 -0.62 9.20
N GLU A 216 -3.85 -1.64 8.49
CA GLU A 216 -5.19 -2.22 8.69
C GLU A 216 -5.36 -2.76 10.11
N GLN A 217 -4.39 -3.52 10.63
CA GLN A 217 -4.47 -4.07 12.00
C GLN A 217 -4.43 -2.98 13.07
N ALA A 218 -3.62 -1.94 12.88
CA ALA A 218 -3.55 -0.79 13.77
C ALA A 218 -4.87 0.00 13.77
N ALA A 219 -5.38 0.34 12.59
CA ALA A 219 -6.64 1.05 12.44
C ALA A 219 -7.83 0.27 13.00
N LYS A 220 -7.86 -1.06 12.82
CA LYS A 220 -8.87 -1.94 13.45
C LYS A 220 -8.81 -1.88 14.97
N MET A 221 -7.61 -1.91 15.55
CA MET A 221 -7.46 -1.85 17.00
C MET A 221 -8.04 -0.54 17.55
N VAL A 222 -7.73 0.59 16.93
CA VAL A 222 -8.25 1.91 17.33
C VAL A 222 -9.77 1.98 17.17
N ALA A 223 -10.29 1.53 16.02
CA ALA A 223 -11.72 1.54 15.75
C ALA A 223 -12.52 0.65 16.72
N MET A 224 -12.00 -0.53 17.05
CA MET A 224 -12.63 -1.43 18.00
C MET A 224 -12.59 -0.90 19.43
N LYS A 225 -11.48 -0.24 19.83
CA LYS A 225 -11.41 0.43 21.13
C LYS A 225 -12.48 1.52 21.23
N SER A 226 -12.56 2.40 20.26
CA SER A 226 -13.58 3.45 20.24
C SER A 226 -15.01 2.89 20.25
N ALA A 227 -15.27 1.81 19.51
CA ALA A 227 -16.56 1.15 19.51
C ALA A 227 -16.91 0.56 20.89
N THR A 228 -15.94 -0.02 21.60
CA THR A 228 -16.13 -0.57 22.95
C THR A 228 -16.42 0.54 23.96
N ASP A 229 -15.66 1.65 23.90
CA ASP A 229 -15.87 2.80 24.78
C ASP A 229 -17.25 3.42 24.56
N ASN A 230 -17.69 3.58 23.31
CA ASN A 230 -19.03 4.07 22.97
C ASN A 230 -20.14 3.12 23.42
N ALA A 231 -19.94 1.80 23.29
CA ALA A 231 -20.91 0.80 23.75
C ALA A 231 -21.05 0.84 25.27
N GLY A 232 -19.95 1.01 26.00
CA GLY A 232 -19.96 1.18 27.47
C GLY A 232 -20.81 2.39 27.87
N ALA A 233 -20.56 3.55 27.29
CA ALA A 233 -21.32 4.77 27.56
C ALA A 233 -22.83 4.60 27.28
N LEU A 234 -23.18 3.93 26.17
CA LEU A 234 -24.59 3.65 25.84
C LEU A 234 -25.24 2.71 26.84
N ILE A 235 -24.53 1.69 27.33
CA ILE A 235 -25.04 0.79 28.39
C ILE A 235 -25.33 1.58 29.66
N ASP A 236 -24.43 2.45 30.09
CA ASP A 236 -24.61 3.27 31.28
C ASP A 236 -25.83 4.21 31.14
N GLU A 237 -25.98 4.84 29.97
CA GLU A 237 -27.14 5.69 29.66
C GLU A 237 -28.46 4.90 29.71
N LEU A 238 -28.51 3.75 29.04
CA LEU A 238 -29.69 2.88 29.03
C LEU A 238 -30.04 2.36 30.43
N GLN A 239 -29.05 2.07 31.27
CA GLN A 239 -29.23 1.63 32.66
C GLN A 239 -29.85 2.74 33.51
N LEU A 240 -29.43 4.01 33.29
CA LEU A 240 -30.05 5.15 33.93
C LEU A 240 -31.53 5.32 33.53
N VAL A 241 -31.81 5.27 32.24
CA VAL A 241 -33.18 5.37 31.68
C VAL A 241 -34.05 4.26 32.24
N TYR A 242 -33.55 3.02 32.25
CA TYR A 242 -34.28 1.87 32.85
C TYR A 242 -34.60 2.06 34.34
N ASN A 243 -33.60 2.49 35.14
CA ASN A 243 -33.81 2.74 36.55
C ASN A 243 -34.84 3.85 36.81
N ASN A 244 -34.80 4.92 36.05
CA ASN A 244 -35.78 6.01 36.15
C ASN A 244 -37.20 5.54 35.78
N ALA A 245 -37.34 4.80 34.67
CA ALA A 245 -38.61 4.22 34.27
C ALA A 245 -39.17 3.24 35.32
N ARG A 246 -38.30 2.38 35.86
CA ARG A 246 -38.67 1.45 36.93
C ARG A 246 -39.16 2.17 38.18
N GLN A 247 -38.44 3.21 38.62
CA GLN A 247 -38.84 4.02 39.78
C GLN A 247 -40.18 4.74 39.53
N ALA A 248 -40.40 5.29 38.32
CA ALA A 248 -41.68 5.90 37.98
C ALA A 248 -42.82 4.89 38.02
N ALA A 249 -42.65 3.70 37.48
CA ALA A 249 -43.65 2.63 37.49
C ALA A 249 -43.98 2.20 38.93
N ILE A 250 -42.97 1.97 39.77
CA ILE A 250 -43.18 1.64 41.20
C ILE A 250 -43.93 2.78 41.92
N THR A 251 -43.59 4.04 41.66
CA THR A 251 -44.26 5.18 42.29
C THR A 251 -45.72 5.26 41.84
N GLN A 252 -46.00 4.98 40.57
CA GLN A 252 -47.36 4.94 40.05
C GLN A 252 -48.19 3.81 40.69
N GLU A 253 -47.65 2.60 40.76
CA GLU A 253 -48.30 1.46 41.42
C GLU A 253 -48.60 1.75 42.88
N ILE A 254 -47.72 2.39 43.63
CA ILE A 254 -47.95 2.77 45.01
C ILE A 254 -49.04 3.85 45.08
N SER A 255 -49.07 4.80 44.17
CA SER A 255 -50.10 5.87 44.14
C SER A 255 -51.50 5.36 43.76
N GLU A 256 -51.60 4.23 43.08
CA GLU A 256 -52.90 3.58 42.73
C GLU A 256 -53.44 2.71 43.89
N ILE A 257 -52.63 2.37 44.90
CA ILE A 257 -53.04 1.56 46.05
C ILE A 257 -53.45 2.44 47.24
N VAL A 258 -53.06 3.70 47.26
CA VAL A 258 -53.40 4.67 48.29
C VAL A 258 -54.64 5.49 47.86
#